data_a0d08ada0b4fffa6bb9ef71b3203727c
#
_entry.id   a0d08ada0b4fffa6bb9ef71b3203727c
#
_cell.length_a   1.000
_cell.length_b   1.000
_cell.length_c   1.000
_cell.angle_alpha   90.00
_cell.angle_beta   90.00
_cell.angle_gamma   90.00
#
_symmetry.space_group_name_H-M   'P 1'
#
loop_
_entity.id
_entity.type
_entity.pdbx_description
1 polymer ?
#
loop_
_entity_poly.entity_id
_entity_poly.type
_entity_poly.pdbx_seq_one_letter_code
_entity_poly.pdbx_strand_id
1 'polypeptide(L)'
;DYFENNIEFPKLSEIHQSFNNPAEAANYIRKKWGLGNKPIPNMMRLLEEHGMVVYIAENDSTKVNAHSGWIGVNHHMYFIVALDSNSNTFFNQQFSLAHELGHYVLHAGLNPQIVDKEEYRKMEQEAEEFASNFLLPAKEFSESVSTYATDLDHYIALKFKWYTSMNAMVVRARNLRLIDADNYLRLQKRISYHKWRKSEPADNKKRLMK
;
A
#
# COMPACT_ATOMS: atom_id res chain seq x y z
N ASP A 1 7.80 -10.32 -37.60
CA ASP A 1 8.32 -11.24 -36.56
C ASP A 1 9.40 -10.60 -35.70
N TYR A 2 9.07 -9.47 -35.06
CA TYR A 2 10.02 -8.71 -34.21
C TYR A 2 9.67 -8.80 -32.72
N PHE A 3 8.77 -9.67 -32.27
CA PHE A 3 8.28 -9.77 -30.88
C PHE A 3 8.29 -11.18 -30.30
N GLU A 4 9.23 -12.02 -30.69
CA GLU A 4 9.54 -13.27 -29.97
C GLU A 4 10.75 -13.09 -29.03
N ASN A 5 10.82 -12.00 -28.30
CA ASN A 5 11.61 -12.00 -27.11
C ASN A 5 10.72 -12.59 -25.99
N ASN A 6 10.98 -13.80 -25.59
CA ASN A 6 10.43 -14.43 -24.41
C ASN A 6 10.77 -13.58 -23.17
N ILE A 7 9.96 -12.54 -22.91
CA ILE A 7 9.98 -11.88 -21.62
C ILE A 7 9.32 -12.88 -20.67
N GLU A 8 10.15 -13.68 -19.99
CA GLU A 8 9.67 -14.50 -18.89
C GLU A 8 9.29 -13.57 -17.74
N PHE A 9 8.01 -13.31 -17.60
CA PHE A 9 7.50 -12.65 -16.40
C PHE A 9 7.78 -13.55 -15.19
N PRO A 10 8.25 -12.98 -14.06
CA PRO A 10 8.39 -13.73 -12.84
C PRO A 10 7.07 -14.42 -12.50
N LYS A 11 7.12 -15.70 -12.15
CA LYS A 11 5.90 -16.41 -11.76
C LYS A 11 5.33 -15.81 -10.49
N LEU A 12 4.06 -15.45 -10.54
CA LEU A 12 3.33 -14.99 -9.37
C LEU A 12 3.40 -16.06 -8.27
N SER A 13 3.86 -15.66 -7.09
CA SER A 13 3.98 -16.56 -5.95
C SER A 13 2.61 -16.96 -5.45
N GLU A 14 2.18 -18.19 -5.71
CA GLU A 14 0.95 -18.73 -5.12
C GLU A 14 1.04 -18.70 -3.60
N ILE A 15 -0.01 -18.19 -2.97
CA ILE A 15 -0.14 -18.11 -1.52
C ILE A 15 -1.24 -19.10 -1.12
N HIS A 16 -0.82 -20.29 -0.67
CA HIS A 16 -1.72 -21.36 -0.26
C HIS A 16 -2.00 -21.38 1.25
N GLN A 17 -1.73 -20.28 1.93
CA GLN A 17 -1.85 -20.20 3.38
C GLN A 17 -2.97 -19.24 3.76
N SER A 18 -3.83 -19.66 4.69
CA SER A 18 -4.73 -18.75 5.40
C SER A 18 -4.01 -18.09 6.57
N PHE A 19 -4.40 -16.85 6.88
CA PHE A 19 -3.81 -16.05 7.95
C PHE A 19 -4.88 -15.70 8.98
N ASN A 20 -4.49 -15.63 10.26
CA ASN A 20 -5.42 -15.25 11.33
C ASN A 20 -5.75 -13.75 11.31
N ASN A 21 -4.85 -12.93 10.79
CA ASN A 21 -5.02 -11.48 10.71
C ASN A 21 -4.08 -10.87 9.64
N PRO A 22 -4.37 -9.62 9.19
CA PRO A 22 -3.58 -8.94 8.17
C PRO A 22 -2.12 -8.68 8.57
N ALA A 23 -1.82 -8.49 9.85
CA ALA A 23 -0.45 -8.27 10.31
C ALA A 23 0.42 -9.52 10.16
N GLU A 24 -0.13 -10.71 10.44
CA GLU A 24 0.54 -11.99 10.21
C GLU A 24 0.83 -12.19 8.72
N ALA A 25 -0.16 -11.92 7.86
CA ALA A 25 -0.02 -12.00 6.42
C ALA A 25 1.09 -11.07 5.89
N ALA A 26 1.10 -9.81 6.34
CA ALA A 26 2.13 -8.83 5.96
C ALA A 26 3.53 -9.29 6.38
N ASN A 27 3.69 -9.77 7.60
CA ASN A 27 4.97 -10.29 8.11
C ASN A 27 5.43 -11.53 7.33
N TYR A 28 4.49 -12.43 6.99
CA TYR A 28 4.79 -13.61 6.18
C TYR A 28 5.34 -13.22 4.79
N ILE A 29 4.67 -12.30 4.10
CA ILE A 29 5.10 -11.83 2.77
C ILE A 29 6.45 -11.12 2.88
N ARG A 30 6.67 -10.27 3.86
CA ARG A 30 7.96 -9.62 4.09
C ARG A 30 9.09 -10.63 4.29
N LYS A 31 8.84 -11.69 5.05
CA LYS A 31 9.79 -12.78 5.25
C LYS A 31 10.02 -13.58 3.97
N LYS A 32 8.95 -13.95 3.26
CA LYS A 32 9.00 -14.72 2.00
C LYS A 32 9.78 -13.98 0.93
N TRP A 33 9.66 -12.65 0.84
CA TRP A 33 10.33 -11.80 -0.12
C TRP A 33 11.69 -11.26 0.37
N GLY A 34 12.16 -11.68 1.53
CA GLY A 34 13.47 -11.29 2.06
C GLY A 34 13.61 -9.81 2.43
N LEU A 35 12.50 -9.11 2.65
CA LEU A 35 12.48 -7.66 2.89
C LEU A 35 12.97 -7.28 4.30
N GLY A 36 12.91 -8.22 5.25
CA GLY A 36 13.13 -7.91 6.66
C GLY A 36 12.19 -6.79 7.13
N ASN A 37 12.69 -5.87 7.95
CA ASN A 37 11.91 -4.74 8.46
C ASN A 37 12.31 -3.40 7.81
N LYS A 38 13.02 -3.43 6.69
CA LYS A 38 13.49 -2.23 6.00
C LYS A 38 12.34 -1.51 5.28
N PRO A 39 12.40 -0.17 5.12
CA PRO A 39 11.48 0.57 4.26
C PRO A 39 11.50 0.04 2.81
N ILE A 40 10.35 0.12 2.14
CA ILE A 40 10.20 -0.32 0.75
C ILE A 40 10.21 0.92 -0.15
N PRO A 41 11.30 1.16 -0.90
CA PRO A 41 11.45 2.41 -1.66
C PRO A 41 10.59 2.47 -2.92
N ASN A 42 10.19 1.33 -3.48
CA ASN A 42 9.41 1.26 -4.71
C ASN A 42 8.53 0.01 -4.73
N MET A 43 7.23 0.20 -4.40
CA MET A 43 6.23 -0.87 -4.40
C MET A 43 5.94 -1.41 -5.79
N MET A 44 5.87 -0.55 -6.81
CA MET A 44 5.60 -0.98 -8.19
C MET A 44 6.64 -2.00 -8.63
N ARG A 45 7.92 -1.62 -8.51
CA ARG A 45 9.03 -2.52 -8.86
C ARG A 45 9.01 -3.81 -8.04
N LEU A 46 8.71 -3.71 -6.73
CA LEU A 46 8.60 -4.89 -5.86
C LEU A 46 7.52 -5.85 -6.34
N LEU A 47 6.34 -5.34 -6.73
CA LEU A 47 5.25 -6.17 -7.23
C LEU A 47 5.60 -6.82 -8.57
N GLU A 48 6.24 -6.08 -9.48
CA GLU A 48 6.70 -6.59 -10.78
C GLU A 48 7.77 -7.68 -10.62
N GLU A 49 8.73 -7.50 -9.72
CA GLU A 49 9.75 -8.49 -9.38
C GLU A 49 9.13 -9.81 -8.84
N HIS A 50 7.88 -9.75 -8.36
CA HIS A 50 7.15 -10.91 -7.83
C HIS A 50 5.99 -11.38 -8.73
N GLY A 51 5.99 -10.96 -9.99
CA GLY A 51 5.10 -11.50 -11.02
C GLY A 51 3.74 -10.82 -11.15
N MET A 52 3.53 -9.67 -10.51
CA MET A 52 2.35 -8.84 -10.73
C MET A 52 2.60 -7.88 -11.89
N VAL A 53 1.58 -7.60 -12.68
CA VAL A 53 1.65 -6.59 -13.75
C VAL A 53 1.06 -5.29 -13.24
N VAL A 54 1.87 -4.24 -13.16
CA VAL A 54 1.42 -2.92 -12.72
C VAL A 54 1.38 -1.98 -13.92
N TYR A 55 0.24 -1.34 -14.16
CA TYR A 55 0.14 -0.32 -15.20
C TYR A 55 -0.52 0.96 -14.66
N ILE A 56 -0.15 2.09 -15.27
CA ILE A 56 -0.72 3.39 -14.92
C ILE A 56 -1.84 3.68 -15.92
N ALA A 57 -3.06 3.77 -15.43
CA ALA A 57 -4.24 4.11 -16.24
C ALA A 57 -4.47 5.62 -16.21
N GLU A 58 -4.63 6.22 -17.39
CA GLU A 58 -5.15 7.58 -17.51
C GLU A 58 -6.68 7.49 -17.51
N ASN A 59 -7.31 7.75 -16.35
CA ASN A 59 -8.76 7.69 -16.20
C ASN A 59 -9.32 9.03 -15.77
N ASP A 60 -10.16 9.62 -16.61
CA ASP A 60 -10.83 10.90 -16.31
C ASP A 60 -12.03 10.78 -15.36
N SER A 61 -12.44 9.59 -14.96
CA SER A 61 -13.77 9.39 -14.36
C SER A 61 -13.85 8.59 -13.08
N THR A 62 -12.75 8.02 -12.55
CA THR A 62 -12.85 7.16 -11.37
C THR A 62 -12.32 7.84 -10.10
N LYS A 63 -13.10 7.73 -9.02
CA LYS A 63 -12.71 8.15 -7.67
C LYS A 63 -11.78 7.14 -6.96
N VAL A 64 -11.31 6.13 -7.66
CA VAL A 64 -10.56 5.00 -7.10
C VAL A 64 -9.12 5.12 -7.49
N ASN A 65 -8.23 5.04 -6.52
CA ASN A 65 -6.81 5.28 -6.66
C ASN A 65 -6.04 4.12 -7.30
N ALA A 66 -6.53 2.89 -7.14
CA ALA A 66 -6.01 1.68 -7.74
C ALA A 66 -7.11 0.62 -7.84
N HIS A 67 -6.92 -0.36 -8.72
CA HIS A 67 -7.74 -1.57 -8.82
C HIS A 67 -6.86 -2.74 -9.15
N SER A 68 -7.23 -3.92 -8.67
CA SER A 68 -6.55 -5.14 -9.06
C SER A 68 -7.51 -6.23 -9.48
N GLY A 69 -7.01 -7.19 -10.25
CA GLY A 69 -7.79 -8.32 -10.69
C GLY A 69 -7.00 -9.30 -11.56
N TRP A 70 -7.63 -10.42 -11.85
CA TRP A 70 -7.06 -11.46 -12.70
C TRP A 70 -7.45 -11.26 -14.16
N ILE A 71 -6.48 -11.35 -15.06
CA ILE A 71 -6.71 -11.34 -16.51
C ILE A 71 -6.03 -12.55 -17.13
N GLY A 72 -6.79 -13.29 -17.95
CA GLY A 72 -6.27 -14.40 -18.74
C GLY A 72 -5.77 -13.95 -20.12
N VAL A 73 -4.51 -14.24 -20.44
CA VAL A 73 -3.92 -13.99 -21.75
C VAL A 73 -3.15 -15.24 -22.20
N ASN A 74 -3.46 -15.78 -23.39
CA ASN A 74 -2.78 -16.95 -23.97
C ASN A 74 -2.62 -18.12 -22.99
N HIS A 75 -3.69 -18.51 -22.30
CA HIS A 75 -3.75 -19.59 -21.31
C HIS A 75 -2.96 -19.34 -20.01
N HIS A 76 -2.46 -18.12 -19.78
CA HIS A 76 -1.81 -17.71 -18.53
C HIS A 76 -2.68 -16.69 -17.78
N MET A 77 -2.71 -16.80 -16.46
CA MET A 77 -3.40 -15.85 -15.59
C MET A 77 -2.39 -14.86 -15.00
N TYR A 78 -2.68 -13.58 -15.15
CA TYR A 78 -1.88 -12.48 -14.62
C TYR A 78 -2.69 -11.71 -13.58
N PHE A 79 -2.07 -11.38 -12.45
CA PHE A 79 -2.64 -10.44 -11.50
C PHE A 79 -2.20 -9.03 -11.89
N ILE A 80 -3.17 -8.20 -12.26
CA ILE A 80 -2.93 -6.86 -12.76
C ILE A 80 -3.35 -5.84 -11.71
N VAL A 81 -2.52 -4.83 -11.50
CA VAL A 81 -2.81 -3.67 -10.66
C VAL A 81 -2.82 -2.42 -11.53
N ALA A 82 -3.96 -1.77 -11.64
CA ALA A 82 -4.14 -0.50 -12.33
C ALA A 82 -4.05 0.66 -11.33
N LEU A 83 -3.15 1.60 -11.56
CA LEU A 83 -3.04 2.85 -10.80
C LEU A 83 -3.66 4.00 -11.59
N ASP A 84 -4.46 4.85 -10.92
CA ASP A 84 -4.90 6.11 -11.51
C ASP A 84 -3.76 7.15 -11.50
N SER A 85 -3.42 7.66 -12.69
CA SER A 85 -2.35 8.65 -12.88
C SER A 85 -2.70 10.03 -12.31
N ASN A 86 -3.99 10.37 -12.22
CA ASN A 86 -4.44 11.73 -11.97
C ASN A 86 -4.64 12.07 -10.49
N SER A 87 -4.75 11.07 -9.62
CA SER A 87 -5.22 11.29 -8.25
C SER A 87 -4.14 11.20 -7.18
N ASN A 88 -2.92 10.72 -7.50
CA ASN A 88 -2.05 10.25 -6.44
C ASN A 88 -0.62 10.75 -6.52
N THR A 89 -0.17 11.23 -5.36
CA THR A 89 1.26 11.45 -5.12
C THR A 89 2.00 10.11 -5.04
N PHE A 90 3.30 10.13 -5.26
CA PHE A 90 4.16 8.96 -5.10
C PHE A 90 3.89 8.21 -3.78
N PHE A 91 3.77 8.93 -2.67
CA PHE A 91 3.59 8.34 -1.34
C PHE A 91 2.23 7.66 -1.16
N ASN A 92 1.19 8.19 -1.82
CA ASN A 92 -0.13 7.56 -1.81
C ASN A 92 -0.15 6.32 -2.71
N GLN A 93 0.52 6.36 -3.86
CA GLN A 93 0.64 5.20 -4.75
C GLN A 93 1.32 4.02 -4.06
N GLN A 94 2.36 4.25 -3.25
CA GLN A 94 2.99 3.22 -2.44
C GLN A 94 1.96 2.48 -1.56
N PHE A 95 1.10 3.25 -0.88
CA PHE A 95 0.07 2.67 -0.02
C PHE A 95 -1.01 1.94 -0.82
N SER A 96 -1.48 2.53 -1.93
CA SER A 96 -2.47 1.88 -2.81
C SER A 96 -1.95 0.55 -3.36
N LEU A 97 -0.70 0.49 -3.81
CA LEU A 97 -0.10 -0.76 -4.29
C LEU A 97 0.03 -1.82 -3.20
N ALA A 98 0.37 -1.42 -1.98
CA ALA A 98 0.42 -2.34 -0.84
C ALA A 98 -0.99 -2.82 -0.42
N HIS A 99 -2.01 -1.98 -0.59
CA HIS A 99 -3.41 -2.33 -0.36
C HIS A 99 -3.89 -3.38 -1.37
N GLU A 100 -3.60 -3.21 -2.66
CA GLU A 100 -3.91 -4.20 -3.70
C GLU A 100 -3.16 -5.53 -3.48
N LEU A 101 -1.92 -5.48 -2.98
CA LEU A 101 -1.21 -6.67 -2.52
C LEU A 101 -1.96 -7.34 -1.35
N GLY A 102 -2.54 -6.56 -0.44
CA GLY A 102 -3.37 -7.06 0.65
C GLY A 102 -4.59 -7.83 0.14
N HIS A 103 -5.29 -7.31 -0.85
CA HIS A 103 -6.39 -8.04 -1.50
C HIS A 103 -5.92 -9.34 -2.15
N TYR A 104 -4.80 -9.31 -2.84
CA TYR A 104 -4.22 -10.52 -3.43
C TYR A 104 -3.91 -11.59 -2.37
N VAL A 105 -3.33 -11.19 -1.23
CA VAL A 105 -2.85 -12.12 -0.20
C VAL A 105 -3.99 -12.68 0.66
N LEU A 106 -4.97 -11.83 0.99
CA LEU A 106 -6.02 -12.17 1.96
C LEU A 106 -7.32 -12.64 1.32
N HIS A 107 -7.61 -12.16 0.12
CA HIS A 107 -8.93 -12.31 -0.50
C HIS A 107 -8.86 -13.04 -1.84
N ALA A 108 -7.74 -13.76 -2.13
CA ALA A 108 -7.59 -14.54 -3.34
C ALA A 108 -8.73 -15.56 -3.49
N GLY A 109 -9.48 -15.47 -4.59
CA GLY A 109 -10.62 -16.35 -4.88
C GLY A 109 -11.98 -15.80 -4.41
N LEU A 110 -12.04 -14.71 -3.68
CA LEU A 110 -13.29 -13.98 -3.42
C LEU A 110 -13.62 -13.07 -4.62
N ASN A 111 -14.88 -13.10 -5.05
CA ASN A 111 -15.35 -12.18 -6.07
C ASN A 111 -16.02 -10.96 -5.40
N PRO A 112 -15.45 -9.75 -5.48
CA PRO A 112 -16.02 -8.56 -4.85
C PRO A 112 -17.45 -8.21 -5.29
N GLN A 113 -17.90 -8.72 -6.44
CA GLN A 113 -19.26 -8.49 -6.96
C GLN A 113 -20.32 -9.38 -6.29
N ILE A 114 -19.93 -10.42 -5.57
CA ILE A 114 -20.84 -11.40 -4.97
C ILE A 114 -20.94 -11.21 -3.45
N VAL A 115 -19.97 -10.56 -2.83
CA VAL A 115 -19.96 -10.33 -1.39
C VAL A 115 -20.94 -9.22 -0.99
N ASP A 116 -21.51 -9.31 0.21
CA ASP A 116 -22.39 -8.25 0.72
C ASP A 116 -21.57 -7.00 1.14
N LYS A 117 -22.28 -5.92 1.49
CA LYS A 117 -21.65 -4.64 1.84
C LYS A 117 -20.81 -4.72 3.13
N GLU A 118 -21.16 -5.57 4.06
CA GLU A 118 -20.44 -5.73 5.33
C GLU A 118 -19.16 -6.50 5.10
N GLU A 119 -19.23 -7.58 4.37
CA GLU A 119 -18.08 -8.38 3.98
C GLU A 119 -17.11 -7.56 3.11
N TYR A 120 -17.62 -6.82 2.11
CA TYR A 120 -16.80 -5.91 1.32
C TYR A 120 -16.05 -4.88 2.19
N ARG A 121 -16.76 -4.25 3.13
CA ARG A 121 -16.13 -3.29 4.06
C ARG A 121 -15.05 -3.93 4.92
N LYS A 122 -15.27 -5.17 5.36
CA LYS A 122 -14.27 -5.94 6.12
C LYS A 122 -13.03 -6.22 5.27
N MET A 123 -13.21 -6.65 4.02
CA MET A 123 -12.10 -6.87 3.08
C MET A 123 -11.26 -5.60 2.89
N GLU A 124 -11.90 -4.44 2.70
CA GLU A 124 -11.20 -3.17 2.58
C GLU A 124 -10.39 -2.81 3.84
N GLN A 125 -10.97 -3.02 5.02
CA GLN A 125 -10.27 -2.79 6.29
C GLN A 125 -9.08 -3.73 6.47
N GLU A 126 -9.23 -5.00 6.12
CA GLU A 126 -8.16 -5.98 6.17
C GLU A 126 -7.02 -5.64 5.19
N ALA A 127 -7.34 -5.18 3.99
CA ALA A 127 -6.35 -4.73 3.01
C ALA A 127 -5.62 -3.45 3.47
N GLU A 128 -6.33 -2.48 4.06
CA GLU A 128 -5.72 -1.30 4.69
C GLU A 128 -4.78 -1.68 5.84
N GLU A 129 -5.20 -2.59 6.70
CA GLU A 129 -4.40 -3.08 7.83
C GLU A 129 -3.17 -3.82 7.32
N PHE A 130 -3.31 -4.67 6.31
CA PHE A 130 -2.19 -5.34 5.65
C PHE A 130 -1.19 -4.31 5.12
N ALA A 131 -1.63 -3.33 4.32
CA ALA A 131 -0.78 -2.30 3.73
C ALA A 131 0.00 -1.53 4.81
N SER A 132 -0.69 -1.16 5.88
CA SER A 132 -0.09 -0.46 7.02
C SER A 132 1.01 -1.28 7.70
N ASN A 133 0.78 -2.58 7.94
CA ASN A 133 1.77 -3.49 8.53
C ASN A 133 2.91 -3.79 7.55
N PHE A 134 2.60 -3.91 6.27
CA PHE A 134 3.57 -4.23 5.23
C PHE A 134 4.55 -3.09 4.98
N LEU A 135 4.08 -1.84 4.89
CA LEU A 135 4.93 -0.67 4.66
C LEU A 135 5.63 -0.17 5.92
N LEU A 136 5.00 -0.31 7.10
CA LEU A 136 5.42 0.26 8.36
C LEU A 136 5.52 -0.83 9.45
N PRO A 137 6.56 -1.70 9.39
CA PRO A 137 6.79 -2.73 10.40
C PRO A 137 6.84 -2.15 11.81
N ALA A 138 6.11 -2.77 12.74
CA ALA A 138 5.79 -2.17 14.04
C ALA A 138 7.02 -1.71 14.83
N LYS A 139 8.05 -2.56 14.93
CA LYS A 139 9.24 -2.26 15.73
C LYS A 139 10.00 -1.05 15.20
N GLU A 140 10.46 -1.13 13.97
CA GLU A 140 11.33 -0.11 13.36
C GLU A 140 10.60 1.21 13.11
N PHE A 141 9.30 1.12 12.80
CA PHE A 141 8.47 2.31 12.69
C PHE A 141 8.29 2.98 14.05
N SER A 142 8.00 2.21 15.12
CA SER A 142 7.87 2.75 16.47
C SER A 142 9.16 3.44 16.95
N GLU A 143 10.32 2.83 16.69
CA GLU A 143 11.61 3.42 17.00
C GLU A 143 11.84 4.75 16.24
N SER A 144 11.34 4.84 15.01
CA SER A 144 11.46 6.06 14.20
C SER A 144 10.59 7.21 14.68
N VAL A 145 9.46 6.91 15.32
CA VAL A 145 8.42 7.89 15.67
C VAL A 145 8.47 8.28 17.14
N SER A 146 8.92 7.39 18.04
CA SER A 146 8.71 7.47 19.49
C SER A 146 9.08 8.81 20.13
N THR A 147 10.16 9.45 19.68
CA THR A 147 10.64 10.71 20.28
C THR A 147 9.76 11.92 19.93
N TYR A 148 9.15 11.92 18.74
CA TYR A 148 8.38 13.06 18.22
C TYR A 148 7.02 12.63 17.64
N ALA A 149 6.38 11.66 18.30
CA ALA A 149 5.14 11.05 17.83
C ALA A 149 3.96 12.04 17.66
N THR A 150 4.01 13.21 18.26
CA THR A 150 2.97 14.25 18.18
C THR A 150 3.38 15.46 17.31
N ASP A 151 4.50 15.37 16.61
CA ASP A 151 5.01 16.42 15.74
C ASP A 151 4.81 16.09 14.25
N LEU A 152 4.02 16.89 13.54
CA LEU A 152 3.77 16.69 12.10
C LEU A 152 5.02 16.92 11.24
N ASP A 153 5.92 17.82 11.63
CA ASP A 153 7.14 18.06 10.86
C ASP A 153 8.06 16.85 10.89
N HIS A 154 8.04 16.10 11.99
CA HIS A 154 8.75 14.83 12.07
C HIS A 154 8.17 13.80 11.08
N TYR A 155 6.85 13.69 10.97
CA TYR A 155 6.23 12.78 9.98
C TYR A 155 6.52 13.22 8.54
N ILE A 156 6.59 14.53 8.26
CA ILE A 156 6.98 15.04 6.95
C ILE A 156 8.42 14.59 6.61
N ALA A 157 9.34 14.65 7.56
CA ALA A 157 10.70 14.15 7.37
C ALA A 157 10.73 12.62 7.14
N LEU A 158 9.93 11.87 7.89
CA LEU A 158 9.84 10.40 7.77
C LEU A 158 9.26 9.91 6.44
N LYS A 159 8.55 10.74 5.66
CA LYS A 159 8.07 10.37 4.31
C LYS A 159 9.20 9.88 3.42
N PHE A 160 10.37 10.47 3.52
CA PHE A 160 11.54 10.10 2.69
C PHE A 160 12.26 8.85 3.20
N LYS A 161 12.03 8.46 4.44
CA LYS A 161 12.54 7.22 5.01
C LYS A 161 11.61 6.05 4.71
N TRP A 162 10.30 6.23 4.94
CA TRP A 162 9.31 5.17 4.86
C TRP A 162 8.58 5.09 3.52
N TYR A 163 8.79 6.08 2.64
CA TYR A 163 8.17 6.16 1.31
C TYR A 163 6.64 6.05 1.34
N THR A 164 6.01 6.57 2.39
CA THR A 164 4.55 6.58 2.56
C THR A 164 4.05 7.94 3.04
N SER A 165 2.74 8.18 2.96
CA SER A 165 2.16 9.48 3.31
C SER A 165 2.26 9.74 4.82
N MET A 166 2.35 11.03 5.18
CA MET A 166 2.33 11.48 6.58
C MET A 166 1.05 11.01 7.28
N ASN A 167 -0.10 11.11 6.60
CA ASN A 167 -1.37 10.68 7.17
C ASN A 167 -1.39 9.18 7.49
N ALA A 168 -0.89 8.33 6.59
CA ALA A 168 -0.80 6.88 6.84
C ALA A 168 0.10 6.58 8.05
N MET A 169 1.21 7.30 8.21
CA MET A 169 2.09 7.16 9.37
C MET A 169 1.43 7.61 10.69
N VAL A 170 0.65 8.69 10.67
CA VAL A 170 -0.12 9.15 11.85
C VAL A 170 -1.19 8.13 12.25
N VAL A 171 -1.89 7.54 11.28
CA VAL A 171 -2.85 6.44 11.52
C VAL A 171 -2.12 5.23 12.12
N ARG A 172 -0.97 4.85 11.55
CA ARG A 172 -0.15 3.75 12.07
C ARG A 172 0.32 3.99 13.50
N ALA A 173 0.78 5.20 13.82
CA ALA A 173 1.19 5.56 15.17
C ALA A 173 0.04 5.42 16.17
N ARG A 174 -1.19 5.78 15.77
CA ARG A 174 -2.40 5.57 16.59
C ARG A 174 -2.69 4.08 16.80
N ASN A 175 -2.62 3.27 15.76
CA ASN A 175 -2.87 1.83 15.83
C ASN A 175 -1.85 1.11 16.71
N LEU A 176 -0.60 1.55 16.70
CA LEU A 176 0.48 1.06 17.55
C LEU A 176 0.47 1.67 18.96
N ARG A 177 -0.52 2.52 19.30
CA ARG A 177 -0.65 3.21 20.59
C ARG A 177 0.56 4.09 20.96
N LEU A 178 1.30 4.57 19.96
CA LEU A 178 2.39 5.55 20.14
C LEU A 178 1.85 6.95 20.43
N ILE A 179 0.61 7.22 20.03
CA ILE A 179 -0.16 8.41 20.35
C ILE A 179 -1.53 8.01 20.88
N ASP A 180 -2.06 8.79 21.83
CA ASP A 180 -3.42 8.62 22.35
C ASP A 180 -4.48 9.18 21.40
N ALA A 181 -5.75 9.06 21.78
CA ALA A 181 -6.87 9.54 20.97
C ALA A 181 -6.88 11.06 20.79
N ASP A 182 -6.53 11.81 21.83
CA ASP A 182 -6.56 13.27 21.81
C ASP A 182 -5.47 13.84 20.94
N ASN A 183 -4.26 13.30 21.05
CA ASN A 183 -3.15 13.65 20.17
C ASN A 183 -3.44 13.29 18.73
N TYR A 184 -4.01 12.10 18.46
CA TYR A 184 -4.43 11.72 17.11
C TYR A 184 -5.44 12.71 16.53
N LEU A 185 -6.49 13.05 17.26
CA LEU A 185 -7.50 14.01 16.82
C LEU A 185 -6.89 15.40 16.57
N ARG A 186 -5.96 15.83 17.42
CA ARG A 186 -5.24 17.09 17.25
C ARG A 186 -4.42 17.11 15.95
N LEU A 187 -3.68 16.04 15.67
CA LEU A 187 -2.91 15.89 14.44
C LEU A 187 -3.84 15.88 13.21
N GLN A 188 -4.94 15.11 13.26
CA GLN A 188 -5.93 15.04 12.17
C GLN A 188 -6.61 16.40 11.88
N LYS A 189 -6.90 17.20 12.94
CA LYS A 189 -7.41 18.56 12.78
C LYS A 189 -6.39 19.47 12.10
N ARG A 190 -5.11 19.39 12.47
CA ARG A 190 -4.03 20.16 11.82
C ARG A 190 -3.87 19.79 10.36
N ILE A 191 -3.85 18.48 10.02
CA ILE A 191 -3.80 17.98 8.65
C ILE A 191 -4.97 18.52 7.83
N SER A 192 -6.17 18.50 8.40
CA SER A 192 -7.37 19.01 7.73
C SER A 192 -7.33 20.53 7.55
N TYR A 193 -6.90 21.27 8.56
CA TYR A 193 -6.77 22.74 8.51
C TYR A 193 -5.82 23.19 7.39
N HIS A 194 -4.67 22.52 7.24
CA HIS A 194 -3.71 22.78 6.18
C HIS A 194 -4.10 22.20 4.82
N LYS A 195 -5.27 21.53 4.71
CA LYS A 195 -5.75 20.84 3.48
C LYS A 195 -4.79 19.74 2.99
N TRP A 196 -3.96 19.20 3.87
CA TRP A 196 -2.95 18.17 3.54
C TRP A 196 -3.55 16.77 3.27
N ARG A 197 -4.87 16.59 3.41
CA ARG A 197 -5.55 15.35 2.98
C ARG A 197 -5.46 15.11 1.47
N LYS A 198 -5.33 16.18 0.67
CA LYS A 198 -5.27 16.08 -0.80
C LYS A 198 -3.84 16.15 -1.32
N SER A 199 -3.00 16.97 -0.70
CA SER A 199 -1.60 17.15 -1.07
C SER A 199 -0.82 17.50 0.19
N GLU A 200 0.06 16.63 0.56
CA GLU A 200 0.92 16.79 1.74
C GLU A 200 2.18 17.58 1.41
N PRO A 201 2.83 18.18 2.43
CA PRO A 201 4.15 18.78 2.23
C PRO A 201 5.12 17.78 1.59
N ALA A 202 5.94 18.31 0.69
CA ALA A 202 6.98 17.56 -0.02
C ALA A 202 6.51 16.51 -1.03
N ASP A 203 5.21 16.43 -1.37
CA ASP A 203 4.69 15.52 -2.40
C ASP A 203 5.35 15.75 -3.77
N ASN A 204 5.66 17.01 -4.11
CA ASN A 204 6.28 17.36 -5.38
C ASN A 204 7.78 17.03 -5.48
N LYS A 205 8.41 16.58 -4.39
CA LYS A 205 9.86 16.29 -4.36
C LYS A 205 10.23 14.91 -4.90
N LYS A 206 9.26 14.01 -5.05
CA LYS A 206 9.45 12.74 -5.77
C LYS A 206 8.40 12.63 -6.86
N ARG A 207 8.85 12.62 -8.10
CA ARG A 207 8.03 12.26 -9.24
C ARG A 207 7.90 10.75 -9.36
N LEU A 208 6.79 10.37 -10.01
CA LEU A 208 6.39 9.02 -10.40
C LEU A 208 7.55 8.05 -10.55
N MET A 209 7.36 6.88 -10.00
CA MET A 209 8.13 5.70 -10.30
C MET A 209 8.13 5.48 -11.82
N LYS A 210 9.29 5.60 -12.43
CA LYS A 210 9.59 5.07 -13.76
C LYS A 210 10.54 3.93 -13.58
#